data_d50990385fe34fed3941a80731d5a8cd
#
_entry.id   d50990385fe34fed3941a80731d5a8cd
#
_cell.length_a   1.000
_cell.length_b   1.000
_cell.length_c   1.000
_cell.angle_alpha   90.00
_cell.angle_beta   90.00
_cell.angle_gamma   90.00
#
_symmetry.space_group_name_H-M   'P 1'
#
loop_
_entity.id
_entity.type
_entity.pdbx_description
1 polymer ?
#
loop_
_entity_poly.entity_id
_entity_poly.type
_entity_poly.pdbx_seq_one_letter_code
_entity_poly.pdbx_strand_id
1 'polypeptide(L)' 'MDLTPLAAGLAIGLGAIGPGIGIGIGVSKAMEAIGRNPEATGTLFLPMIIGLAFAEAIAIYALIIAFLLFGRVH' A
#
# COMPACT_ATOMS: atom_id res chain seq x y z
N MET A 1 27.62 13.27 10.23
CA MET A 1 26.89 12.03 9.90
C MET A 1 25.73 12.36 9.00
N ASP A 2 25.62 11.66 7.89
CA ASP A 2 24.52 11.86 6.96
C ASP A 2 23.41 10.83 7.25
N LEU A 3 22.25 11.31 7.69
CA LEU A 3 21.10 10.48 8.01
C LEU A 3 20.15 10.31 6.82
N THR A 4 20.51 10.85 5.65
CA THR A 4 19.63 10.75 4.48
C THR A 4 19.35 9.31 4.04
N PRO A 5 20.32 8.37 4.03
CA PRO A 5 20.00 6.97 3.74
C PRO A 5 19.00 6.37 4.73
N LEU A 6 19.11 6.69 6.01
CA LEU A 6 18.16 6.24 7.01
C LEU A 6 16.78 6.85 6.76
N ALA A 7 16.73 8.14 6.41
CA ALA A 7 15.48 8.81 6.10
C ALA A 7 14.79 8.17 4.90
N ALA A 8 15.55 7.83 3.85
CA ALA A 8 15.00 7.14 2.69
C ALA A 8 14.41 5.78 3.07
N GLY A 9 15.14 5.01 3.87
CA GLY A 9 14.65 3.71 4.34
C GLY A 9 13.42 3.84 5.21
N LEU A 10 13.36 4.83 6.10
CA LEU A 10 12.19 5.07 6.94
C LEU A 10 10.99 5.54 6.12
N ALA A 11 11.21 6.36 5.09
CA ALA A 11 10.12 6.84 4.24
C ALA A 11 9.36 5.68 3.61
N ILE A 12 10.05 4.75 2.95
CA ILE A 12 9.38 3.61 2.33
C ILE A 12 9.00 2.55 3.37
N GLY A 13 9.83 2.31 4.38
CA GLY A 13 9.55 1.30 5.39
C GLY A 13 8.30 1.62 6.20
N LEU A 14 8.23 2.82 6.77
CA LEU A 14 7.06 3.25 7.53
C LEU A 14 5.88 3.55 6.61
N GLY A 15 6.14 4.15 5.43
CA GLY A 15 5.10 4.49 4.48
C GLY A 15 4.41 3.29 3.87
N ALA A 16 5.04 2.12 3.85
CA ALA A 16 4.44 0.89 3.34
C ALA A 16 3.61 0.13 4.39
N ILE A 17 3.73 0.46 5.67
CA ILE A 17 3.01 -0.24 6.74
C ILE A 17 1.50 -0.07 6.57
N GLY A 18 1.03 1.17 6.39
CA GLY A 18 -0.38 1.45 6.22
C GLY A 18 -0.99 0.72 5.02
N PRO A 19 -0.47 0.94 3.81
CA PRO A 19 -0.94 0.23 2.62
C PRO A 19 -0.83 -1.30 2.75
N GLY A 20 0.25 -1.82 3.31
CA GLY A 20 0.43 -3.26 3.51
C GLY A 20 -0.65 -3.86 4.39
N ILE A 21 -0.91 -3.23 5.53
CA ILE A 21 -1.97 -3.68 6.45
C ILE A 21 -3.34 -3.47 5.83
N GLY A 22 -3.57 -2.30 5.22
CA GLY A 22 -4.85 -1.96 4.63
C GLY A 22 -5.23 -2.90 3.49
N ILE A 23 -4.29 -3.19 2.59
CA ILE A 23 -4.52 -4.13 1.48
C ILE A 23 -4.78 -5.53 2.04
N GLY A 24 -3.98 -5.97 3.01
CA GLY A 24 -4.17 -7.29 3.62
C GLY A 24 -5.53 -7.44 4.26
N ILE A 25 -5.96 -6.47 5.07
CA ILE A 25 -7.28 -6.49 5.70
C ILE A 25 -8.39 -6.39 4.65
N GLY A 26 -8.23 -5.50 3.66
CA GLY A 26 -9.24 -5.30 2.62
C GLY A 26 -9.45 -6.56 1.78
N VAL A 27 -8.39 -7.22 1.36
CA VAL A 27 -8.49 -8.48 0.61
C VAL A 27 -9.12 -9.56 1.48
N SER A 28 -8.71 -9.68 2.73
CA SER A 28 -9.25 -10.67 3.66
C SER A 28 -10.76 -10.49 3.84
N LYS A 29 -11.22 -9.26 4.04
CA LYS A 29 -12.64 -8.97 4.20
C LYS A 29 -13.44 -9.21 2.94
N ALA A 30 -12.89 -8.85 1.78
CA ALA A 30 -13.55 -9.10 0.50
C ALA A 30 -13.66 -10.60 0.22
N MET A 31 -12.61 -11.36 0.49
CA MET A 31 -12.63 -12.81 0.29
C MET A 31 -13.61 -13.49 1.26
N GLU A 32 -13.70 -13.01 2.50
CA GLU A 32 -14.66 -13.51 3.46
C GLU A 32 -16.09 -13.26 2.99
N ALA A 33 -16.39 -12.07 2.48
CA ALA A 33 -17.71 -11.72 1.99
C ALA A 33 -18.09 -12.57 0.76
N ILE A 34 -17.15 -12.77 -0.17
CA ILE A 34 -17.36 -13.60 -1.36
C ILE A 34 -17.54 -15.06 -0.96
N GLY A 35 -16.79 -15.53 0.02
CA GLY A 35 -16.93 -16.90 0.53
C GLY A 35 -18.30 -17.18 1.14
N ARG A 36 -18.89 -16.18 1.82
CA ARG A 36 -20.23 -16.31 2.38
C ARG A 36 -21.33 -16.15 1.33
N ASN A 37 -21.10 -15.35 0.31
CA ASN A 37 -22.06 -15.08 -0.75
C ASN A 37 -21.31 -14.94 -2.08
N PRO A 38 -21.09 -16.04 -2.81
CA PRO A 38 -20.37 -15.98 -4.08
C PRO A 38 -21.00 -15.05 -5.11
N GLU A 39 -22.29 -14.77 -5.01
CA GLU A 39 -22.96 -13.83 -5.91
C GLU A 39 -22.49 -12.38 -5.70
N ALA A 40 -21.90 -12.08 -4.55
CA ALA A 40 -21.38 -10.75 -4.27
C ALA A 40 -20.12 -10.42 -5.06
N THR A 41 -19.50 -11.38 -5.72
CA THR A 41 -18.25 -11.17 -6.48
C THR A 41 -18.38 -10.02 -7.47
N GLY A 42 -19.45 -10.00 -8.26
CA GLY A 42 -19.67 -8.94 -9.26
C GLY A 42 -19.84 -7.55 -8.64
N THR A 43 -20.45 -7.48 -7.45
CA THR A 43 -20.67 -6.21 -6.76
C THR A 43 -19.41 -5.72 -6.05
N LEU A 44 -18.61 -6.63 -5.48
CA LEU A 44 -17.45 -6.29 -4.64
C LEU A 44 -16.17 -6.09 -5.44
N PHE A 45 -16.06 -6.71 -6.62
CA PHE A 45 -14.79 -6.76 -7.34
C PHE A 45 -14.25 -5.35 -7.68
N LEU A 46 -15.07 -4.53 -8.33
CA LEU A 46 -14.62 -3.23 -8.80
C LEU A 46 -14.31 -2.26 -7.65
N PRO A 47 -15.17 -2.08 -6.64
CA PRO A 47 -14.83 -1.25 -5.49
C PRO A 47 -13.58 -1.74 -4.75
N MET A 48 -13.40 -3.05 -4.64
CA MET A 48 -12.22 -3.63 -3.99
C MET A 48 -10.95 -3.24 -4.75
N ILE A 49 -10.93 -3.45 -6.08
CA ILE A 49 -9.75 -3.13 -6.89
C ILE A 49 -9.43 -1.64 -6.83
N ILE A 50 -10.43 -0.77 -6.90
CA ILE A 50 -10.22 0.67 -6.82
C ILE A 50 -9.63 1.05 -5.46
N GLY A 51 -10.18 0.53 -4.37
CA GLY A 51 -9.68 0.80 -3.02
C GLY A 51 -8.24 0.31 -2.82
N LEU A 52 -7.94 -0.90 -3.31
CA LEU A 52 -6.59 -1.46 -3.22
C LEU A 52 -5.60 -0.65 -4.06
N ALA A 53 -6.03 -0.16 -5.23
CA ALA A 53 -5.19 0.67 -6.08
C ALA A 53 -4.84 2.00 -5.39
N PHE A 54 -5.79 2.63 -4.70
CA PHE A 54 -5.51 3.85 -3.93
C PHE A 54 -4.57 3.58 -2.76
N ALA A 55 -4.73 2.45 -2.07
CA ALA A 55 -3.83 2.07 -0.99
C ALA A 55 -2.41 1.85 -1.51
N GLU A 56 -2.27 1.19 -2.66
CA GLU A 56 -0.97 0.97 -3.29
C GLU A 56 -0.34 2.29 -3.75
N ALA A 57 -1.15 3.24 -4.22
CA ALA A 57 -0.65 4.55 -4.64
C ALA A 57 0.04 5.29 -3.48
N ILE A 58 -0.44 5.13 -2.25
CA ILE A 58 0.19 5.71 -1.07
C ILE A 58 1.59 5.13 -0.87
N ALA A 59 1.75 3.81 -1.05
CA ALA A 59 3.07 3.18 -0.98
C ALA A 59 3.99 3.68 -2.10
N ILE A 60 3.46 3.93 -3.28
CA ILE A 60 4.24 4.48 -4.40
C ILE A 60 4.71 5.90 -4.08
N TYR A 61 3.86 6.72 -3.47
CA TYR A 61 4.27 8.05 -3.03
C TYR A 61 5.42 7.98 -2.03
N ALA A 62 5.34 7.07 -1.07
CA ALA A 62 6.42 6.86 -0.10
C ALA A 62 7.71 6.40 -0.81
N LEU A 63 7.58 5.54 -1.82
CA LEU A 63 8.72 5.08 -2.60
C LEU A 63 9.36 6.23 -3.37
N ILE A 64 8.56 7.13 -3.95
CA ILE A 64 9.06 8.31 -4.66
C ILE A 64 9.87 9.20 -3.70
N ILE A 65 9.34 9.45 -2.50
CA ILE A 65 10.06 10.22 -1.48
C ILE A 65 11.38 9.53 -1.12
N ALA A 66 11.37 8.21 -0.97
CA ALA A 66 12.58 7.45 -0.67
C ALA A 66 13.63 7.60 -1.78
N PHE A 67 13.21 7.53 -3.05
CA PHE A 67 14.13 7.73 -4.17
C PHE A 67 14.69 9.15 -4.24
N LEU A 68 13.85 10.15 -3.97
CA LEU A 68 14.32 11.54 -3.95
C LEU A 68 15.39 11.74 -2.86
N LEU A 69 15.18 11.15 -1.70
CA LEU A 69 16.16 11.21 -0.61
C LEU A 69 17.41 10.42 -0.96
N PHE A 70 17.25 9.23 -1.54
CA PHE A 70 18.36 8.38 -1.94
C PHE A 70 19.24 9.09 -2.98
N GLY A 71 18.64 9.82 -3.91
CA GLY A 71 19.36 10.58 -4.92
C GLY A 71 20.21 11.70 -4.37
N ARG A 72 20.06 12.07 -3.09
CA ARG A 72 20.86 13.08 -2.42
C ARG A 72 22.07 12.49 -1.67
N VAL A 73 22.21 11.18 -1.71
CA VAL A 73 23.29 10.47 -1.01
C VAL A 73 24.45 10.31 -1.98
N HIS A 74 25.44 11.17 -1.86
CA HIS A 74 26.65 11.11 -2.71
C HIS A 74 27.88 11.51 -1.91
#